data_8abb07cd096a11ef61efbf4a836d62a2
#
_entry.id   8abb07cd096a11ef61efbf4a836d62a2
#
_cell.length_a   1.000
_cell.length_b   1.000
_cell.length_c   1.000
_cell.angle_alpha   90.00
_cell.angle_beta   90.00
_cell.angle_gamma   90.00
#
_symmetry.space_group_name_H-M   'P 1'
#
loop_
_entity.id
_entity.type
_entity.pdbx_description
1 polymer ?
#
loop_
_entity_poly.entity_id
_entity_poly.type
_entity_poly.pdbx_seq_one_letter_code
_entity_poly.pdbx_strand_id
1 'polypeptide(L)'
;YGTPISFELLARVDAGEQWLKEQGFPIVRLRVHGDILRIEIDKERFSDFIAMADKITAKMKELGFVYITLDAEGFRSWTYIL
;
A
#
# COMPACT_ATOMS: atom_id res chain seq x y z
N TYR A 1 2.16 -4.22 -15.81
CA TYR A 1 3.11 -5.22 -16.20
C TYR A 1 4.24 -4.62 -16.96
N GLY A 2 5.22 -5.40 -17.24
CA GLY A 2 6.43 -4.90 -17.85
C GLY A 2 7.57 -4.80 -16.88
N THR A 3 7.27 -4.70 -15.60
CA THR A 3 8.31 -4.69 -14.58
C THR A 3 8.52 -6.11 -14.11
N PRO A 4 9.75 -6.63 -14.19
CA PRO A 4 10.01 -7.98 -13.69
C PRO A 4 9.67 -8.09 -12.22
N ILE A 5 8.99 -9.16 -11.85
CA ILE A 5 8.70 -9.44 -10.45
C ILE A 5 9.91 -10.14 -9.86
N SER A 6 10.47 -9.58 -8.79
CA SER A 6 11.60 -10.18 -8.10
C SER A 6 11.17 -10.58 -6.69
N PHE A 7 11.90 -11.52 -6.10
CA PHE A 7 11.69 -11.90 -4.71
C PHE A 7 11.86 -10.69 -3.79
N GLU A 8 12.83 -9.83 -4.12
CA GLU A 8 13.08 -8.64 -3.32
C GLU A 8 11.87 -7.71 -3.31
N LEU A 9 11.28 -7.47 -4.49
CA LEU A 9 10.10 -6.61 -4.58
C LEU A 9 8.92 -7.23 -3.84
N LEU A 10 8.70 -8.53 -4.00
CA LEU A 10 7.61 -9.20 -3.29
C LEU A 10 7.81 -9.12 -1.79
N ALA A 11 9.05 -9.26 -1.32
CA ALA A 11 9.34 -9.16 0.11
C ALA A 11 9.03 -7.77 0.65
N ARG A 12 9.34 -6.73 -0.13
CA ARG A 12 9.02 -5.35 0.27
C ARG A 12 7.52 -5.12 0.35
N VAL A 13 6.78 -5.63 -0.64
CA VAL A 13 5.32 -5.50 -0.66
C VAL A 13 4.73 -6.21 0.55
N ASP A 14 5.16 -7.44 0.81
CA ASP A 14 4.66 -8.20 1.95
C ASP A 14 4.96 -7.49 3.27
N ALA A 15 6.18 -6.97 3.42
CA ALA A 15 6.55 -6.26 4.64
C ALA A 15 5.70 -5.02 4.83
N GLY A 16 5.45 -4.29 3.76
CA GLY A 16 4.63 -3.08 3.83
C GLY A 16 3.19 -3.39 4.20
N GLU A 17 2.60 -4.40 3.56
CA GLU A 17 1.23 -4.79 3.87
C GLU A 17 1.10 -5.28 5.31
N GLN A 18 2.06 -6.09 5.76
CA GLN A 18 2.04 -6.60 7.12
C GLN A 18 2.15 -5.47 8.14
N TRP A 19 3.06 -4.53 7.88
CA TRP A 19 3.23 -3.40 8.78
C TRP A 19 1.96 -2.55 8.87
N LEU A 20 1.31 -2.30 7.73
CA LEU A 20 0.08 -1.52 7.72
C LEU A 20 -1.05 -2.24 8.47
N LYS A 21 -1.13 -3.56 8.33
CA LYS A 21 -2.11 -4.32 9.10
C LYS A 21 -1.87 -4.15 10.61
N GLU A 22 -0.61 -4.13 11.02
CA GLU A 22 -0.26 -3.92 12.42
C GLU A 22 -0.64 -2.54 12.91
N GLN A 23 -0.70 -1.56 12.00
CA GLN A 23 -1.08 -0.20 12.34
C GLN A 23 -2.59 0.00 12.39
N GLY A 24 -3.37 -1.02 12.11
CA GLY A 24 -4.82 -0.93 12.18
C GLY A 24 -5.53 -0.88 10.83
N PHE A 25 -4.85 -1.27 9.75
CA PHE A 25 -5.45 -1.32 8.43
C PHE A 25 -5.58 -2.78 8.00
N PRO A 26 -6.64 -3.48 8.45
CA PRO A 26 -6.77 -4.91 8.15
C PRO A 26 -6.99 -5.21 6.68
N ILE A 27 -7.58 -4.27 5.95
CA ILE A 27 -7.81 -4.40 4.51
C ILE A 27 -6.84 -3.46 3.83
N VAL A 28 -5.77 -4.02 3.25
CA VAL A 28 -4.75 -3.21 2.59
C VAL A 28 -4.17 -3.96 1.42
N ARG A 29 -3.91 -3.24 0.35
CA ARG A 29 -3.24 -3.78 -0.82
C ARG A 29 -2.21 -2.78 -1.31
N LEU A 30 -1.01 -3.23 -1.56
CA LEU A 30 0.04 -2.39 -2.12
C LEU A 30 0.24 -2.73 -3.59
N ARG A 31 0.16 -1.72 -4.44
CA ARG A 31 0.36 -1.83 -5.89
C ARG A 31 1.59 -1.02 -6.26
N VAL A 32 2.49 -1.61 -7.03
CA VAL A 32 3.72 -0.93 -7.44
C VAL A 32 3.66 -0.60 -8.91
N HIS A 33 3.87 0.67 -9.24
CA HIS A 33 3.87 1.16 -10.61
C HIS A 33 5.17 1.94 -10.82
N GLY A 34 6.24 1.24 -11.27
CA GLY A 34 7.53 1.88 -11.38
C GLY A 34 7.99 2.39 -10.02
N ASP A 35 8.16 3.70 -9.90
CA ASP A 35 8.60 4.34 -8.66
C ASP A 35 7.44 4.67 -7.72
N ILE A 36 6.21 4.41 -8.13
CA ILE A 36 5.03 4.80 -7.37
C ILE A 36 4.48 3.60 -6.61
N LEU A 37 4.35 3.77 -5.30
CA LEU A 37 3.62 2.82 -4.47
C LEU A 37 2.20 3.35 -4.29
N ARG A 38 1.21 2.57 -4.71
CA ARG A 38 -0.19 2.93 -4.53
C ARG A 38 -0.78 2.05 -3.44
N ILE A 39 -1.24 2.69 -2.36
CA ILE A 39 -1.79 1.98 -1.22
C ILE A 39 -3.31 2.02 -1.31
N GLU A 40 -3.94 0.85 -1.25
CA GLU A 40 -5.39 0.71 -1.25
C GLU A 40 -5.84 0.23 0.12
N ILE A 41 -6.71 0.99 0.75
CA ILE A 41 -7.33 0.62 2.04
C ILE A 41 -8.82 0.90 1.93
N ASP A 42 -9.59 0.39 2.87
CA ASP A 42 -11.01 0.71 2.89
C ASP A 42 -11.22 2.18 3.24
N LYS A 43 -12.22 2.81 2.59
CA LYS A 43 -12.44 4.24 2.72
C LYS A 43 -12.71 4.68 4.14
N GLU A 44 -13.28 3.81 4.93
CA GLU A 44 -13.60 4.11 6.32
C GLU A 44 -12.37 4.40 7.16
N ARG A 45 -11.19 3.99 6.66
CA ARG A 45 -9.92 4.18 7.35
C ARG A 45 -9.10 5.33 6.80
N PHE A 46 -9.65 6.11 5.86
CA PHE A 46 -8.88 7.20 5.25
C PHE A 46 -8.44 8.24 6.28
N SER A 47 -9.31 8.59 7.21
CA SER A 47 -8.94 9.56 8.25
C SER A 47 -7.79 9.07 9.09
N ASP A 48 -7.82 7.78 9.44
CA ASP A 48 -6.73 7.18 10.22
C ASP A 48 -5.43 7.19 9.43
N PHE A 49 -5.52 6.90 8.14
CA PHE A 49 -4.35 6.91 7.28
C PHE A 49 -3.72 8.31 7.21
N ILE A 50 -4.56 9.33 7.00
CA ILE A 50 -4.08 10.70 6.91
C ILE A 50 -3.43 11.14 8.21
N ALA A 51 -4.00 10.73 9.34
CA ALA A 51 -3.43 11.05 10.65
C ALA A 51 -2.04 10.43 10.83
N MET A 52 -1.76 9.33 10.13
CA MET A 52 -0.48 8.64 10.22
C MET A 52 0.38 8.84 8.97
N ALA A 53 0.03 9.81 8.11
CA ALA A 53 0.67 9.94 6.81
C ALA A 53 2.19 10.02 6.89
N ASP A 54 2.72 10.82 7.82
CA ASP A 54 4.17 10.97 7.92
C ASP A 54 4.84 9.67 8.34
N LYS A 55 4.23 8.97 9.28
CA LYS A 55 4.77 7.70 9.77
C LYS A 55 4.74 6.64 8.69
N ILE A 56 3.64 6.57 7.94
CA ILE A 56 3.48 5.62 6.86
C ILE A 56 4.48 5.91 5.75
N THR A 57 4.61 7.18 5.38
CA THR A 57 5.55 7.59 4.35
C THR A 57 6.98 7.19 4.73
N ALA A 58 7.37 7.47 5.97
CA ALA A 58 8.71 7.14 6.44
C ALA A 58 8.96 5.64 6.36
N LYS A 59 8.00 4.84 6.78
CA LYS A 59 8.15 3.38 6.77
C LYS A 59 8.26 2.84 5.34
N MET A 60 7.42 3.34 4.44
CA MET A 60 7.44 2.85 3.07
C MET A 60 8.73 3.24 2.37
N LYS A 61 9.26 4.44 2.64
CA LYS A 61 10.55 4.83 2.09
C LYS A 61 11.68 3.99 2.66
N GLU A 62 11.59 3.64 3.94
CA GLU A 62 12.56 2.74 4.56
C GLU A 62 12.59 1.40 3.83
N LEU A 63 11.43 0.93 3.37
CA LEU A 63 11.32 -0.31 2.63
C LEU A 63 11.80 -0.19 1.18
N GLY A 64 12.15 1.02 0.73
CA GLY A 64 12.73 1.22 -0.59
C GLY A 64 11.79 1.80 -1.62
N PHE A 65 10.56 2.16 -1.24
CA PHE A 65 9.64 2.79 -2.18
C PHE A 65 9.94 4.28 -2.29
N VAL A 66 9.62 4.87 -3.44
CA VAL A 66 9.99 6.25 -3.74
C VAL A 66 8.83 7.21 -3.53
N TYR A 67 7.74 7.02 -4.25
CA TYR A 67 6.56 7.87 -4.15
C TYR A 67 5.45 7.10 -3.46
N ILE A 68 4.99 7.60 -2.34
CA ILE A 68 4.01 6.92 -1.51
C ILE A 68 2.66 7.59 -1.73
N THR A 69 1.68 6.85 -2.24
CA THR A 69 0.38 7.43 -2.58
C THR A 69 -0.75 6.60 -2.00
N LEU A 70 -1.87 7.25 -1.77
CA LEU A 70 -3.11 6.60 -1.33
C LEU A 70 -4.10 6.66 -2.47
N ASP A 71 -4.67 5.51 -2.83
CA ASP A 71 -5.70 5.46 -3.87
C ASP A 71 -7.00 6.04 -3.32
N ALA A 72 -7.45 7.13 -3.90
CA ALA A 72 -8.64 7.83 -3.42
C ALA A 72 -9.92 7.02 -3.59
N GLU A 73 -9.93 6.01 -4.45
CA GLU A 73 -11.08 5.13 -4.60
C GLU A 73 -11.14 4.04 -3.54
N GLY A 74 -10.04 3.83 -2.83
CA GLY A 74 -9.98 2.83 -1.79
C GLY A 74 -9.80 1.42 -2.33
N PHE A 75 -9.81 0.48 -1.40
CA PHE A 75 -9.67 -0.94 -1.76
C PHE A 75 -10.93 -1.42 -2.48
N ARG A 76 -10.73 -2.19 -3.54
CA ARG A 76 -11.84 -2.78 -4.30
C ARG A 76 -11.60 -4.27 -4.45
N SER A 77 -12.66 -5.03 -4.25
CA SER A 77 -12.64 -6.46 -4.50
C SER A 77 -13.07 -6.72 -5.94
N TRP A 78 -12.35 -7.59 -6.61
CA TRP A 78 -12.67 -7.92 -7.99
C TRP A 78 -13.85 -8.89 -8.12
N THR A 79 -14.25 -9.50 -7.01
CA THR A 79 -15.31 -10.51 -7.06
C THR A 79 -16.65 -9.91 -7.42
N TYR A 80 -16.88 -8.65 -7.17
CA TYR A 80 -18.16 -8.01 -7.45
C TYR A 80 -18.29 -7.48 -8.86
N ILE A 81 -17.27 -7.60 -9.65
CA ILE A 81 -17.30 -7.08 -11.01
C ILE A 81 -18.18 -7.92 -11.92
N LEU A 82 -18.37 -9.15 -11.57
CA LEU A 82 -19.23 -10.05 -12.33
C LEU A 82 -20.70 -9.78 -12.07
#